data_b3ebbb7482514c11613c14ed9a7608a6
#
_entry.id   b3ebbb7482514c11613c14ed9a7608a6
#
_cell.length_a   1.000
_cell.length_b   1.000
_cell.length_c   1.000
_cell.angle_alpha   90.00
_cell.angle_beta   90.00
_cell.angle_gamma   90.00
#
_symmetry.space_group_name_H-M   'P 1'
#
loop_
_entity.id
_entity.type
_entity.pdbx_description
1 polymer ?
#
loop_
_entity_poly.entity_id
_entity_poly.type
_entity_poly.pdbx_seq_one_letter_code
_entity_poly.pdbx_strand_id
1 'polypeptide(L)'
;MKKINVFYLCCLILFSLNSCITNNKSASDLDSLQLKTSFIDLYDNNFDLSEYKKGKIVINYWATWCAPCIKEMPSMKRAEEILEEYGYTFLLVSDETISKISSFKNEWNFDLNFLKSTKSFESLGIYAMPTSYIFDANGQLIETIVGAIEWDSEEMINKLKML
;
A
#
# COMPACT_ATOMS: atom_id res chain seq x y z
N MET A 1 -36.19 19.90 58.76
CA MET A 1 -35.81 20.21 57.39
C MET A 1 -34.28 20.17 57.29
N LYS A 2 -33.72 19.05 56.80
CA LYS A 2 -32.25 18.85 56.65
C LYS A 2 -31.78 19.57 55.40
N LYS A 3 -30.89 20.57 55.55
CA LYS A 3 -30.24 21.25 54.42
C LYS A 3 -29.27 20.27 53.76
N ILE A 4 -29.60 19.79 52.59
CA ILE A 4 -28.72 18.97 51.75
C ILE A 4 -27.61 19.92 51.26
N ASN A 5 -26.36 19.60 51.61
CA ASN A 5 -25.19 20.39 51.26
C ASN A 5 -24.93 20.30 49.75
N VAL A 6 -25.19 21.37 49.01
CA VAL A 6 -24.99 21.51 47.57
C VAL A 6 -23.54 21.20 47.17
N PHE A 7 -22.59 21.30 48.11
CA PHE A 7 -21.17 20.97 47.91
C PHE A 7 -20.92 19.47 47.68
N TYR A 8 -21.77 18.58 48.24
CA TYR A 8 -21.62 17.13 48.06
C TYR A 8 -22.18 16.64 46.69
N LEU A 9 -23.11 17.40 46.13
CA LEU A 9 -23.70 17.05 44.83
C LEU A 9 -22.76 17.40 43.66
N CYS A 10 -21.91 18.44 43.86
CA CYS A 10 -20.94 18.87 42.84
C CYS A 10 -19.74 17.91 42.69
N CYS A 11 -19.34 17.23 43.79
CA CYS A 11 -18.22 16.27 43.76
C CYS A 11 -18.59 14.92 43.09
N LEU A 12 -19.88 14.55 43.05
CA LEU A 12 -20.33 13.29 42.41
C LEU A 12 -20.47 13.40 40.89
N ILE A 13 -20.52 14.60 40.34
CA ILE A 13 -20.65 14.82 38.89
C ILE A 13 -19.28 14.86 38.18
N LEU A 14 -18.20 15.07 38.94
CA LEU A 14 -16.84 15.17 38.39
C LEU A 14 -16.13 13.81 38.21
N PHE A 15 -16.75 12.68 38.60
CA PHE A 15 -16.10 11.37 38.57
C PHE A 15 -16.56 10.47 37.42
N SER A 16 -17.39 10.94 36.50
CA SER A 16 -17.95 10.14 35.42
C SER A 16 -17.41 10.49 34.00
N LEU A 17 -16.29 11.22 33.88
CA LEU A 17 -15.64 11.49 32.59
C LEU A 17 -14.28 10.81 32.46
N ASN A 18 -14.09 9.62 33.06
CA ASN A 18 -13.09 8.71 32.57
C ASN A 18 -13.65 8.03 31.31
N SER A 19 -13.76 8.80 30.24
CA SER A 19 -13.87 8.26 28.90
C SER A 19 -12.57 7.47 28.67
N CYS A 20 -12.65 6.14 28.74
CA CYS A 20 -11.64 5.28 28.17
C CYS A 20 -11.46 5.70 26.73
N ILE A 21 -10.40 6.44 26.45
CA ILE A 21 -9.82 6.53 25.12
C ILE A 21 -9.29 5.12 24.85
N THR A 22 -10.15 4.25 24.34
CA THR A 22 -9.70 3.06 23.67
C THR A 22 -8.94 3.58 22.46
N ASN A 23 -7.61 3.51 22.50
CA ASN A 23 -6.77 3.57 21.33
C ASN A 23 -7.16 2.35 20.47
N ASN A 24 -8.28 2.45 19.75
CA ASN A 24 -8.51 1.66 18.57
C ASN A 24 -7.44 2.16 17.58
N LYS A 25 -6.29 1.48 17.58
CA LYS A 25 -5.32 1.58 16.50
C LYS A 25 -6.11 1.16 15.27
N SER A 26 -6.62 2.13 14.48
CA SER A 26 -7.29 1.81 13.22
C SER A 26 -6.30 1.00 12.38
N ALA A 27 -6.79 -0.06 11.76
CA ALA A 27 -5.97 -0.82 10.83
C ALA A 27 -5.36 0.16 9.81
N SER A 28 -4.10 -0.03 9.45
CA SER A 28 -3.48 0.78 8.41
C SER A 28 -4.18 0.52 7.06
N ASP A 29 -4.02 1.44 6.10
CA ASP A 29 -4.59 1.25 4.76
C ASP A 29 -4.01 -0.01 4.09
N LEU A 30 -2.73 -0.31 4.36
CA LEU A 30 -2.07 -1.53 3.89
C LEU A 30 -2.69 -2.78 4.52
N ASP A 31 -3.03 -2.76 5.83
CA ASP A 31 -3.75 -3.86 6.49
C ASP A 31 -5.14 -4.04 5.88
N SER A 32 -5.83 -2.93 5.57
CA SER A 32 -7.13 -2.95 4.91
C SER A 32 -7.04 -3.52 3.50
N LEU A 33 -5.97 -3.24 2.77
CA LEU A 33 -5.70 -3.82 1.46
C LEU A 33 -5.42 -5.33 1.57
N GLN A 34 -4.59 -5.75 2.53
CA GLN A 34 -4.28 -7.15 2.80
C GLN A 34 -5.54 -7.96 3.16
N LEU A 35 -6.50 -7.37 3.90
CA LEU A 35 -7.79 -8.00 4.21
C LEU A 35 -8.71 -8.11 2.99
N LYS A 36 -8.62 -7.17 2.04
CA LYS A 36 -9.46 -7.15 0.83
C LYS A 36 -8.93 -8.09 -0.26
N THR A 37 -7.62 -8.26 -0.34
CA THR A 37 -6.97 -9.09 -1.34
C THR A 37 -5.83 -9.89 -0.73
N SER A 38 -5.53 -11.05 -1.33
CA SER A 38 -4.30 -11.78 -1.07
C SER A 38 -3.42 -11.67 -2.30
N PHE A 39 -2.14 -11.57 -2.07
CA PHE A 39 -1.14 -11.66 -3.12
C PHE A 39 -0.44 -13.02 -3.02
N ILE A 40 -0.06 -13.55 -4.15
CA ILE A 40 0.79 -14.74 -4.24
C ILE A 40 2.00 -14.42 -5.11
N ASP A 41 3.12 -15.07 -4.80
CA ASP A 41 4.31 -14.97 -5.63
C ASP A 41 4.17 -15.82 -6.91
N LEU A 42 5.19 -15.82 -7.75
CA LEU A 42 5.17 -16.58 -9.00
C LEU A 42 5.41 -18.09 -8.82
N TYR A 43 5.57 -18.54 -7.56
CA TYR A 43 5.69 -19.97 -7.18
C TYR A 43 4.43 -20.47 -6.45
N ASP A 44 3.35 -19.66 -6.46
CA ASP A 44 2.05 -19.95 -5.83
C ASP A 44 2.08 -19.95 -4.28
N ASN A 45 3.07 -19.28 -3.67
CA ASN A 45 3.12 -19.07 -2.24
C ASN A 45 2.38 -17.79 -1.86
N ASN A 46 1.73 -17.82 -0.69
CA ASN A 46 1.14 -16.60 -0.13
C ASN A 46 2.20 -15.54 0.12
N PHE A 47 1.91 -14.32 -0.31
CA PHE A 47 2.76 -13.15 -0.10
C PHE A 47 2.13 -12.25 0.96
N ASP A 48 2.84 -12.05 2.07
CA ASP A 48 2.36 -11.25 3.20
C ASP A 48 2.95 -9.82 3.13
N LEU A 49 2.10 -8.83 2.84
CA LEU A 49 2.49 -7.42 2.86
C LEU A 49 2.95 -6.95 4.26
N SER A 50 2.59 -7.66 5.32
CA SER A 50 2.98 -7.30 6.68
C SER A 50 4.49 -7.39 6.91
N GLU A 51 5.20 -8.18 6.13
CA GLU A 51 6.68 -8.28 6.18
C GLU A 51 7.36 -6.97 5.76
N TYR A 52 6.64 -6.14 4.99
CA TYR A 52 7.13 -4.85 4.49
C TYR A 52 6.72 -3.65 5.34
N LYS A 53 6.02 -3.85 6.47
CA LYS A 53 5.52 -2.78 7.36
C LYS A 53 6.59 -1.87 7.96
N LYS A 54 7.86 -2.17 7.81
CA LYS A 54 8.97 -1.32 8.27
C LYS A 54 9.58 -0.47 7.15
N GLY A 55 9.06 -0.61 5.94
CA GLY A 55 9.49 0.11 4.76
C GLY A 55 8.34 0.83 4.07
N LYS A 56 8.68 1.59 3.04
CA LYS A 56 7.73 2.26 2.16
C LYS A 56 7.47 1.35 0.96
N ILE A 57 6.22 1.27 0.51
CA ILE A 57 5.84 0.35 -0.56
C ILE A 57 5.18 1.11 -1.70
N VAL A 58 5.59 0.82 -2.92
CA VAL A 58 4.86 1.17 -4.14
C VAL A 58 4.21 -0.10 -4.69
N ILE A 59 2.89 -0.15 -4.74
CA ILE A 59 2.14 -1.22 -5.39
C ILE A 59 1.64 -0.70 -6.73
N ASN A 60 2.16 -1.24 -7.82
CA ASN A 60 1.76 -0.90 -9.19
C ASN A 60 0.90 -2.02 -9.78
N TYR A 61 -0.32 -1.69 -10.16
CA TYR A 61 -1.25 -2.59 -10.82
C TYR A 61 -1.10 -2.51 -12.33
N TRP A 62 -0.79 -3.65 -12.95
CA TRP A 62 -0.42 -3.73 -14.36
C TRP A 62 -0.96 -5.00 -15.02
N ALA A 63 -0.82 -5.11 -16.35
CA ALA A 63 -1.12 -6.33 -17.10
C ALA A 63 -0.19 -6.48 -18.32
N THR A 64 -0.03 -7.71 -18.79
CA THR A 64 0.87 -8.03 -19.93
C THR A 64 0.44 -7.36 -21.25
N TRP A 65 -0.81 -6.99 -21.38
CA TRP A 65 -1.36 -6.28 -22.55
C TRP A 65 -1.39 -4.75 -22.37
N CYS A 66 -1.00 -4.23 -21.22
CA CYS A 66 -1.00 -2.79 -20.91
C CYS A 66 0.31 -2.13 -21.38
N ALA A 67 0.32 -1.63 -22.61
CA ALA A 67 1.50 -1.02 -23.20
C ALA A 67 2.08 0.16 -22.37
N PRO A 68 1.29 1.10 -21.80
CA PRO A 68 1.84 2.14 -20.93
C PRO A 68 2.46 1.58 -19.65
N CYS A 69 1.90 0.49 -19.07
CA CYS A 69 2.48 -0.16 -17.89
C CYS A 69 3.88 -0.71 -18.20
N ILE A 70 4.02 -1.41 -19.33
CA ILE A 70 5.29 -2.00 -19.75
C ILE A 70 6.34 -0.90 -20.00
N LYS A 71 5.91 0.22 -20.60
CA LYS A 71 6.79 1.35 -20.92
C LYS A 71 7.39 2.00 -19.66
N GLU A 72 6.68 2.04 -18.54
CA GLU A 72 7.20 2.65 -17.31
C GLU A 72 8.12 1.73 -16.49
N MET A 73 8.10 0.40 -16.69
CA MET A 73 8.86 -0.57 -15.89
C MET A 73 10.37 -0.29 -15.83
N PRO A 74 11.06 0.09 -16.93
CA PRO A 74 12.47 0.45 -16.84
C PRO A 74 12.76 1.62 -15.90
N SER A 75 11.88 2.64 -15.85
CA SER A 75 12.02 3.76 -14.93
C SER A 75 11.71 3.35 -13.48
N MET A 76 10.76 2.42 -13.28
CA MET A 76 10.48 1.85 -11.96
C MET A 76 11.69 1.12 -11.41
N LYS A 77 12.39 0.31 -12.23
CA LYS A 77 13.59 -0.40 -11.77
C LYS A 77 14.69 0.57 -11.35
N ARG A 78 14.97 1.62 -12.14
CA ARG A 78 15.95 2.64 -11.77
C ARG A 78 15.54 3.42 -10.51
N ALA A 79 14.25 3.72 -10.38
CA ALA A 79 13.73 4.37 -9.16
C ALA A 79 13.88 3.48 -7.93
N GLU A 80 13.58 2.17 -8.04
CA GLU A 80 13.76 1.20 -6.96
C GLU A 80 15.21 1.18 -6.47
N GLU A 81 16.18 1.10 -7.39
CA GLU A 81 17.62 1.13 -7.07
C GLU A 81 18.04 2.42 -6.34
N ILE A 82 17.53 3.59 -6.78
CA ILE A 82 17.83 4.88 -6.13
C ILE A 82 17.17 4.98 -4.75
N LEU A 83 15.99 4.39 -4.57
CA LEU A 83 15.15 4.56 -3.39
C LEU A 83 15.30 3.41 -2.38
N GLU A 84 16.10 2.39 -2.67
CA GLU A 84 16.38 1.27 -1.76
C GLU A 84 16.91 1.76 -0.42
N GLU A 85 17.86 2.69 -0.42
CA GLU A 85 18.41 3.30 0.82
C GLU A 85 17.38 4.11 1.63
N TYR A 86 16.26 4.51 1.00
CA TYR A 86 15.14 5.20 1.62
C TYR A 86 14.03 4.22 2.08
N GLY A 87 14.30 2.92 1.96
CA GLY A 87 13.41 1.85 2.42
C GLY A 87 12.22 1.57 1.51
N TYR A 88 12.28 1.93 0.23
CA TYR A 88 11.24 1.62 -0.74
C TYR A 88 11.37 0.21 -1.31
N THR A 89 10.23 -0.43 -1.52
CA THR A 89 10.08 -1.66 -2.30
C THR A 89 8.98 -1.45 -3.34
N PHE A 90 9.25 -1.86 -4.58
CA PHE A 90 8.28 -1.80 -5.67
C PHE A 90 7.69 -3.19 -5.91
N LEU A 91 6.36 -3.30 -5.86
CA LEU A 91 5.60 -4.53 -6.07
C LEU A 91 4.71 -4.37 -7.30
N LEU A 92 4.93 -5.18 -8.32
CA LEU A 92 4.17 -5.16 -9.57
C LEU A 92 3.11 -6.27 -9.52
N VAL A 93 1.86 -5.87 -9.38
CA VAL A 93 0.74 -6.78 -9.17
C VAL A 93 -0.09 -6.90 -10.45
N SER A 94 -0.35 -8.13 -10.89
CA SER A 94 -1.30 -8.43 -11.97
C SER A 94 -2.37 -9.41 -11.49
N ASP A 95 -3.58 -9.34 -12.02
CA ASP A 95 -4.64 -10.32 -11.78
C ASP A 95 -4.67 -11.45 -12.84
N GLU A 96 -3.73 -11.41 -13.78
CA GLU A 96 -3.55 -12.47 -14.76
C GLU A 96 -3.00 -13.77 -14.13
N THR A 97 -2.93 -14.84 -14.89
CA THR A 97 -2.38 -16.12 -14.41
C THR A 97 -0.88 -16.03 -14.15
N ILE A 98 -0.38 -16.78 -13.15
CA ILE A 98 1.06 -16.89 -12.86
C ILE A 98 1.84 -17.21 -14.13
N SER A 99 1.35 -18.12 -14.96
CA SER A 99 2.00 -18.50 -16.21
C SER A 99 2.22 -17.30 -17.15
N LYS A 100 1.22 -16.43 -17.32
CA LYS A 100 1.35 -15.23 -18.15
C LYS A 100 2.36 -14.25 -17.59
N ILE A 101 2.28 -13.98 -16.27
CA ILE A 101 3.20 -13.08 -15.58
C ILE A 101 4.64 -13.60 -15.66
N SER A 102 4.84 -14.90 -15.42
CA SER A 102 6.16 -15.55 -15.50
C SER A 102 6.74 -15.53 -16.90
N SER A 103 5.91 -15.81 -17.93
CA SER A 103 6.33 -15.74 -19.34
C SER A 103 6.79 -14.32 -19.69
N PHE A 104 6.00 -13.31 -19.28
CA PHE A 104 6.34 -11.90 -19.49
C PHE A 104 7.66 -11.54 -18.79
N LYS A 105 7.82 -11.88 -17.50
CA LYS A 105 9.05 -11.62 -16.73
C LYS A 105 10.28 -12.21 -17.43
N ASN A 106 10.18 -13.44 -17.90
CA ASN A 106 11.28 -14.14 -18.57
C ASN A 106 11.61 -13.55 -19.94
N GLU A 107 10.59 -13.16 -20.72
CA GLU A 107 10.77 -12.57 -22.05
C GLU A 107 11.44 -11.20 -21.98
N TRP A 108 11.00 -10.35 -21.04
CA TRP A 108 11.47 -8.98 -20.88
C TRP A 108 12.66 -8.85 -19.95
N ASN A 109 13.00 -9.90 -19.20
CA ASN A 109 14.11 -9.96 -18.25
C ASN A 109 14.11 -8.79 -17.24
N PHE A 110 12.93 -8.38 -16.77
CA PHE A 110 12.82 -7.37 -15.72
C PHE A 110 13.13 -7.96 -14.36
N ASP A 111 14.10 -7.37 -13.68
CA ASP A 111 14.41 -7.67 -12.27
C ASP A 111 13.58 -6.77 -11.34
N LEU A 112 12.28 -7.09 -11.24
CA LEU A 112 11.28 -6.42 -10.43
C LEU A 112 10.47 -7.48 -9.66
N ASN A 113 9.79 -7.07 -8.59
CA ASN A 113 9.01 -7.97 -7.74
C ASN A 113 7.59 -8.15 -8.30
N PHE A 114 7.40 -9.20 -9.09
CA PHE A 114 6.11 -9.52 -9.68
C PHE A 114 5.27 -10.41 -8.77
N LEU A 115 4.02 -10.01 -8.58
CA LEU A 115 3.03 -10.72 -7.78
C LEU A 115 1.73 -10.93 -8.56
N LYS A 116 0.98 -11.93 -8.15
CA LYS A 116 -0.39 -12.16 -8.63
C LYS A 116 -1.40 -11.73 -7.57
N SER A 117 -2.39 -10.94 -7.96
CA SER A 117 -3.60 -10.72 -7.16
C SER A 117 -4.53 -11.93 -7.26
N THR A 118 -5.06 -12.40 -6.11
CA THR A 118 -6.09 -13.45 -6.09
C THR A 118 -7.48 -12.91 -6.40
N LYS A 119 -7.64 -11.59 -6.45
CA LYS A 119 -8.87 -10.88 -6.81
C LYS A 119 -8.71 -10.17 -8.14
N SER A 120 -9.80 -10.04 -8.91
CA SER A 120 -9.80 -9.21 -10.11
C SER A 120 -9.64 -7.73 -9.76
N PHE A 121 -9.01 -6.96 -10.61
CA PHE A 121 -8.82 -5.52 -10.41
C PHE A 121 -10.15 -4.78 -10.30
N GLU A 122 -11.16 -5.18 -11.08
CA GLU A 122 -12.51 -4.62 -10.98
C GLU A 122 -13.09 -4.78 -9.57
N SER A 123 -12.93 -5.97 -8.94
CA SER A 123 -13.41 -6.23 -7.58
C SER A 123 -12.66 -5.42 -6.52
N LEU A 124 -11.46 -4.93 -6.82
CA LEU A 124 -10.65 -4.05 -5.99
C LEU A 124 -10.93 -2.56 -6.26
N GLY A 125 -11.79 -2.24 -7.22
CA GLY A 125 -12.09 -0.85 -7.63
C GLY A 125 -11.02 -0.23 -8.54
N ILE A 126 -10.16 -1.05 -9.17
CA ILE A 126 -9.11 -0.60 -10.08
C ILE A 126 -9.64 -0.72 -11.52
N TYR A 127 -9.97 0.42 -12.13
CA TYR A 127 -10.59 0.47 -13.46
C TYR A 127 -9.68 1.07 -14.54
N ALA A 128 -8.51 1.55 -14.15
CA ALA A 128 -7.52 2.11 -15.07
C ALA A 128 -6.13 1.55 -14.77
N MET A 129 -5.31 1.35 -15.80
CA MET A 129 -3.94 0.84 -15.66
C MET A 129 -2.96 1.68 -16.47
N PRO A 130 -1.75 1.89 -15.92
CA PRO A 130 -1.33 1.50 -14.59
C PRO A 130 -2.02 2.33 -13.50
N THR A 131 -2.21 1.75 -12.33
CA THR A 131 -2.57 2.47 -11.10
C THR A 131 -1.55 2.09 -10.04
N SER A 132 -0.98 3.09 -9.37
CA SER A 132 0.01 2.87 -8.32
C SER A 132 -0.45 3.44 -7.00
N TYR A 133 -0.29 2.67 -5.94
CA TYR A 133 -0.51 3.06 -4.55
C TYR A 133 0.84 3.18 -3.85
N ILE A 134 1.06 4.31 -3.16
CA ILE A 134 2.27 4.58 -2.39
C ILE A 134 1.92 4.58 -0.91
N PHE A 135 2.56 3.70 -0.15
CA PHE A 135 2.37 3.56 1.30
C PHE A 135 3.63 4.01 2.05
N ASP A 136 3.43 4.69 3.19
CA ASP A 136 4.52 5.02 4.11
C ASP A 136 4.95 3.82 4.96
N ALA A 137 5.96 4.01 5.81
CA ALA A 137 6.47 2.99 6.71
C ALA A 137 5.49 2.56 7.82
N ASN A 138 4.35 3.27 7.98
CA ASN A 138 3.27 2.89 8.89
C ASN A 138 2.16 2.11 8.15
N GLY A 139 2.30 1.92 6.83
CA GLY A 139 1.30 1.29 5.98
C GLY A 139 0.10 2.19 5.68
N GLN A 140 0.25 3.52 5.79
CA GLN A 140 -0.79 4.47 5.41
C GLN A 140 -0.64 4.81 3.93
N LEU A 141 -1.75 4.84 3.20
CA LEU A 141 -1.77 5.26 1.80
C LEU A 141 -1.51 6.76 1.71
N ILE A 142 -0.38 7.12 1.11
CA ILE A 142 0.05 8.51 0.94
C ILE A 142 -0.45 9.08 -0.37
N GLU A 143 -0.43 8.26 -1.42
CA GLU A 143 -0.76 8.73 -2.76
C GLU A 143 -1.29 7.61 -3.64
N THR A 144 -2.16 8.00 -4.56
CA THR A 144 -2.63 7.17 -5.67
C THR A 144 -2.30 7.87 -6.99
N ILE A 145 -1.56 7.18 -7.85
CA ILE A 145 -1.21 7.67 -9.19
C ILE A 145 -1.95 6.80 -10.21
N VAL A 146 -2.69 7.45 -11.11
CA VAL A 146 -3.39 6.78 -12.21
C VAL A 146 -2.75 7.22 -13.54
N GLY A 147 -2.31 6.24 -14.33
CA GLY A 147 -1.58 6.46 -15.58
C GLY A 147 -0.07 6.31 -15.40
N ALA A 148 0.62 6.06 -16.52
CA ALA A 148 2.07 5.84 -16.53
C ALA A 148 2.83 7.13 -16.31
N ILE A 149 3.91 7.03 -15.53
CA ILE A 149 4.82 8.14 -15.24
C ILE A 149 6.28 7.71 -15.44
N GLU A 150 7.19 8.67 -15.41
CA GLU A 150 8.63 8.43 -15.34
C GLU A 150 9.04 8.41 -13.86
N TRP A 151 9.20 7.19 -13.30
CA TRP A 151 9.44 6.97 -11.87
C TRP A 151 10.79 7.50 -11.39
N ASP A 152 11.82 7.47 -12.23
CA ASP A 152 13.17 7.95 -11.93
C ASP A 152 13.39 9.42 -12.34
N SER A 153 12.32 10.16 -12.66
CA SER A 153 12.43 11.61 -12.84
C SER A 153 12.91 12.28 -11.55
N GLU A 154 13.72 13.34 -11.68
CA GLU A 154 14.23 14.09 -10.52
C GLU A 154 13.09 14.56 -9.60
N GLU A 155 11.99 15.02 -10.18
CA GLU A 155 10.79 15.45 -9.43
C GLU A 155 10.22 14.31 -8.59
N MET A 156 10.00 13.12 -9.20
CA MET A 156 9.43 11.97 -8.50
C MET A 156 10.37 11.41 -7.43
N ILE A 157 11.64 11.27 -7.74
CA ILE A 157 12.66 10.81 -6.79
C ILE A 157 12.74 11.75 -5.58
N ASN A 158 12.80 13.07 -5.79
CA ASN A 158 12.84 14.04 -4.70
C ASN A 158 11.56 14.01 -3.88
N LYS A 159 10.41 13.87 -4.51
CA LYS A 159 9.12 13.71 -3.84
C LYS A 159 9.11 12.48 -2.93
N LEU A 160 9.50 11.30 -3.43
CA LEU A 160 9.51 10.05 -2.69
C LEU A 160 10.54 10.06 -1.54
N LYS A 161 11.67 10.75 -1.69
CA LYS A 161 12.65 10.91 -0.61
C LYS A 161 12.12 11.74 0.57
N MET A 162 11.16 12.62 0.33
CA MET A 162 10.56 13.49 1.37
C MET A 162 9.40 12.84 2.12
N LEU A 163 8.83 11.75 1.62
CA LEU A 163 7.77 10.97 2.28
C LEU A 163 8.35 10.02 3.32
#